data_6cf5bbf2ec2ae110c8b21f6488a8dda3
#
_entry.id   6cf5bbf2ec2ae110c8b21f6488a8dda3
#
_cell.length_a   1.000
_cell.length_b   1.000
_cell.length_c   1.000
_cell.angle_alpha   90.00
_cell.angle_beta   90.00
_cell.angle_gamma   90.00
#
_symmetry.space_group_name_H-M   'P 1'
#
loop_
_entity.id
_entity.type
_entity.pdbx_description
1 polymer ?
#
loop_
_entity_poly.entity_id
_entity_poly.type
_entity_poly.pdbx_seq_one_letter_code
_entity_poly.pdbx_strand_id
1 'polypeptide(L)'
;MVAGRIDGVCVRGIVGCVPEGRETVDDLARRFGEDAARKVAAATGIEERRIVAPGQCTSDLAEAAARRLLDGLGWDPASLDLLVLVTQTHDQVLPGTASLLHRRLGLRKGAAVLDITHGCSGFIYGLWTAAGLLRAAGRRALLLVGDTTSRLVDPDDRAVAPLFGDGAAAVALEQDEFAAPIAFDLGSDGAGAPYLAAESGAMRHPGRPARLFMDGTQVFAFTLREVPGSVRAALDAAGWTMESVDHLVLHQANAQMIRHLGQKLGAPAGRTVVALREVGNTSSASIPLALAGALAPSLNTASRRLLLSGFGVGWSWGSAALVVGPLALCETVVLPGRKCPAETAAPASPTS
;
A
#
# COMPACT_ATOMS: atom_id res chain seq x y z
N MET A 1 -3.72 -7.14 -21.39
CA MET A 1 -4.00 -6.10 -20.39
C MET A 1 -5.48 -6.15 -20.05
N VAL A 2 -5.81 -6.00 -18.78
CA VAL A 2 -7.20 -5.91 -18.33
C VAL A 2 -7.52 -4.42 -18.16
N ALA A 3 -8.11 -3.82 -19.20
CA ALA A 3 -8.54 -2.45 -19.18
C ALA A 3 -10.08 -2.41 -19.09
N GLY A 4 -10.62 -1.50 -18.30
CA GLY A 4 -12.07 -1.37 -18.16
C GLY A 4 -12.48 -0.32 -17.16
N ARG A 5 -13.80 -0.24 -16.91
CA ARG A 5 -14.42 0.70 -15.98
C ARG A 5 -15.33 -0.05 -15.02
N ILE A 6 -15.36 0.43 -13.78
CA ILE A 6 -16.33 -0.01 -12.78
C ILE A 6 -17.17 1.22 -12.39
N ASP A 7 -18.48 1.11 -12.62
CA ASP A 7 -19.44 2.18 -12.32
C ASP A 7 -20.09 1.94 -10.95
N GLY A 8 -20.59 3.00 -10.33
CA GLY A 8 -21.46 2.89 -9.16
C GLY A 8 -20.74 2.49 -7.87
N VAL A 9 -19.45 2.82 -7.75
CA VAL A 9 -18.67 2.65 -6.51
C VAL A 9 -17.86 3.90 -6.24
N CYS A 10 -17.86 4.39 -5.01
CA CYS A 10 -17.08 5.54 -4.60
C CYS A 10 -16.24 5.26 -3.35
N VAL A 11 -15.21 6.07 -3.17
CA VAL A 11 -14.40 6.14 -1.95
C VAL A 11 -15.06 7.12 -0.98
N ARG A 12 -15.35 6.68 0.25
CA ARG A 12 -15.97 7.51 1.30
C ARG A 12 -14.97 8.08 2.29
N GLY A 13 -13.85 7.40 2.48
CA GLY A 13 -12.80 7.84 3.39
C GLY A 13 -11.53 7.01 3.24
N ILE A 14 -10.42 7.57 3.71
CA ILE A 14 -9.10 6.96 3.70
C ILE A 14 -8.40 7.28 5.02
N VAL A 15 -7.91 6.25 5.71
CA VAL A 15 -7.05 6.44 6.88
C VAL A 15 -5.75 5.66 6.68
N GLY A 16 -4.63 6.37 6.69
CA GLY A 16 -3.30 5.79 6.78
C GLY A 16 -2.93 5.47 8.23
N CYS A 17 -2.10 4.47 8.44
CA CYS A 17 -1.51 4.16 9.73
C CYS A 17 -0.04 3.83 9.56
N VAL A 18 0.80 4.51 10.34
CA VAL A 18 2.24 4.25 10.40
C VAL A 18 2.64 3.90 11.83
N PRO A 19 3.65 3.06 12.05
CA PRO A 19 4.16 2.81 13.39
C PRO A 19 4.85 4.05 13.97
N GLU A 20 4.92 4.11 15.32
CA GLU A 20 5.64 5.16 16.03
C GLU A 20 7.15 5.07 15.82
N GLY A 21 7.69 3.85 15.73
CA GLY A 21 9.12 3.61 15.54
C GLY A 21 9.64 4.22 14.24
N ARG A 22 10.85 4.77 14.31
CA ARG A 22 11.52 5.46 13.21
C ARG A 22 12.96 5.01 13.08
N GLU A 23 13.46 4.98 11.88
CA GLU A 23 14.88 4.91 11.57
C GLU A 23 15.25 6.09 10.68
N THR A 24 16.15 6.94 11.16
CA THR A 24 16.57 8.19 10.52
C THR A 24 17.85 8.00 9.70
N VAL A 25 18.21 9.03 8.91
CA VAL A 25 19.50 9.08 8.22
C VAL A 25 20.68 8.97 9.20
N ASP A 26 20.55 9.52 10.43
CA ASP A 26 21.60 9.42 11.45
C ASP A 26 21.74 7.97 11.98
N ASP A 27 20.64 7.23 12.08
CA ASP A 27 20.68 5.79 12.42
C ASP A 27 21.41 5.00 11.32
N LEU A 28 21.11 5.30 10.06
CA LEU A 28 21.77 4.69 8.91
C LEU A 28 23.26 5.08 8.86
N ALA A 29 23.61 6.35 9.22
CA ALA A 29 24.98 6.83 9.27
C ALA A 29 25.80 6.07 10.31
N ARG A 30 25.23 5.77 11.48
CA ARG A 30 25.90 4.92 12.50
C ARG A 30 26.20 3.52 12.01
N ARG A 31 25.36 2.97 11.13
CA ARG A 31 25.49 1.61 10.60
C ARG A 31 26.37 1.52 9.35
N PHE A 32 26.19 2.46 8.41
CA PHE A 32 26.80 2.40 7.08
C PHE A 32 27.85 3.48 6.81
N GLY A 33 28.01 4.46 7.71
CA GLY A 33 28.83 5.64 7.56
C GLY A 33 28.08 6.83 6.96
N GLU A 34 28.48 8.05 7.36
CA GLU A 34 27.79 9.31 7.01
C GLU A 34 27.65 9.53 5.50
N ASP A 35 28.73 9.33 4.75
CA ASP A 35 28.74 9.58 3.30
C ASP A 35 27.78 8.66 2.56
N ALA A 36 27.71 7.38 2.96
CA ALA A 36 26.81 6.39 2.36
C ALA A 36 25.34 6.75 2.68
N ALA A 37 25.04 7.03 3.94
CA ALA A 37 23.68 7.39 4.37
C ALA A 37 23.17 8.66 3.67
N ARG A 38 23.98 9.72 3.60
CA ARG A 38 23.64 10.98 2.91
C ARG A 38 23.43 10.80 1.41
N LYS A 39 24.27 10.00 0.75
CA LYS A 39 24.11 9.69 -0.69
C LYS A 39 22.81 8.95 -0.98
N VAL A 40 22.46 7.96 -0.15
CA VAL A 40 21.20 7.24 -0.30
C VAL A 40 20.00 8.17 -0.06
N ALA A 41 20.00 8.96 1.01
CA ALA A 41 18.94 9.91 1.29
C ALA A 41 18.74 10.93 0.15
N ALA A 42 19.83 11.48 -0.38
CA ALA A 42 19.78 12.41 -1.51
C ALA A 42 19.22 11.77 -2.80
N ALA A 43 19.59 10.52 -3.08
CA ALA A 43 19.13 9.80 -4.27
C ALA A 43 17.66 9.33 -4.14
N THR A 44 17.27 8.87 -2.95
CA THR A 44 15.94 8.31 -2.72
C THR A 44 14.90 9.34 -2.31
N GLY A 45 15.34 10.43 -1.66
CA GLY A 45 14.46 11.42 -1.02
C GLY A 45 13.85 10.92 0.29
N ILE A 46 14.39 9.84 0.88
CA ILE A 46 13.96 9.28 2.16
C ILE A 46 14.89 9.79 3.24
N GLU A 47 14.35 10.51 4.22
CA GLU A 47 15.09 11.03 5.38
C GLU A 47 14.83 10.21 6.64
N GLU A 48 13.66 9.63 6.75
CA GLU A 48 13.34 8.65 7.76
C GLU A 48 12.37 7.61 7.21
N ARG A 49 12.29 6.47 7.84
CA ARG A 49 11.32 5.44 7.53
C ARG A 49 10.66 4.94 8.80
N ARG A 50 9.42 4.53 8.68
CA ARG A 50 8.64 4.01 9.79
C ARG A 50 8.91 2.53 9.96
N ILE A 51 9.16 2.09 11.18
CA ILE A 51 9.53 0.70 11.52
C ILE A 51 8.65 0.20 12.66
N VAL A 52 8.02 -0.95 12.46
CA VAL A 52 7.22 -1.60 13.49
C VAL A 52 8.06 -2.05 14.69
N ALA A 53 7.47 -1.99 15.88
CA ALA A 53 8.06 -2.57 17.07
C ALA A 53 8.08 -4.11 17.00
N PRO A 54 8.97 -4.78 17.76
CA PRO A 54 8.93 -6.24 17.90
C PRO A 54 7.52 -6.73 18.26
N GLY A 55 7.04 -7.79 17.57
CA GLY A 55 5.71 -8.35 17.79
C GLY A 55 4.56 -7.61 17.13
N GLN A 56 4.78 -6.42 16.56
CA GLN A 56 3.77 -5.65 15.83
C GLN A 56 3.72 -6.11 14.37
N CYS A 57 2.54 -6.41 13.84
CA CYS A 57 2.31 -6.94 12.49
C CYS A 57 1.56 -5.95 11.60
N THR A 58 1.52 -6.25 10.31
CA THR A 58 0.73 -5.50 9.32
C THR A 58 -0.73 -5.39 9.72
N SER A 59 -1.31 -6.47 10.27
CA SER A 59 -2.71 -6.47 10.73
C SER A 59 -2.97 -5.49 11.86
N ASP A 60 -2.00 -5.20 12.72
CA ASP A 60 -2.18 -4.23 13.81
C ASP A 60 -2.31 -2.80 13.28
N LEU A 61 -1.49 -2.45 12.28
CA LEU A 61 -1.58 -1.17 11.58
C LEU A 61 -2.89 -1.04 10.78
N ALA A 62 -3.25 -2.12 10.06
CA ALA A 62 -4.47 -2.17 9.27
C ALA A 62 -5.73 -2.08 10.14
N GLU A 63 -5.75 -2.75 11.30
CA GLU A 63 -6.85 -2.65 12.27
C GLU A 63 -6.98 -1.24 12.83
N ALA A 64 -5.87 -0.60 13.21
CA ALA A 64 -5.88 0.76 13.74
C ALA A 64 -6.44 1.75 12.71
N ALA A 65 -6.00 1.66 11.45
CA ALA A 65 -6.55 2.44 10.34
C ALA A 65 -8.05 2.16 10.12
N ALA A 66 -8.45 0.88 10.12
CA ALA A 66 -9.83 0.46 9.92
C ALA A 66 -10.76 1.00 11.01
N ARG A 67 -10.41 0.82 12.28
CA ARG A 67 -11.22 1.31 13.42
C ARG A 67 -11.39 2.82 13.35
N ARG A 68 -10.30 3.55 13.15
CA ARG A 68 -10.35 5.00 13.02
C ARG A 68 -11.22 5.47 11.86
N LEU A 69 -11.16 4.75 10.72
CA LEU A 69 -11.98 5.05 9.55
C LEU A 69 -13.46 4.78 9.82
N LEU A 70 -13.79 3.60 10.36
CA LEU A 70 -15.18 3.24 10.67
C LEU A 70 -15.81 4.19 11.69
N ASP A 71 -15.08 4.52 12.76
CA ASP A 71 -15.52 5.48 13.77
C ASP A 71 -15.78 6.87 13.16
N GLY A 72 -14.85 7.35 12.32
CA GLY A 72 -14.95 8.65 11.67
C GLY A 72 -16.07 8.76 10.64
N LEU A 73 -16.47 7.63 10.03
CA LEU A 73 -17.60 7.55 9.10
C LEU A 73 -18.93 7.25 9.82
N GLY A 74 -18.90 6.91 11.10
CA GLY A 74 -20.07 6.40 11.82
C GLY A 74 -20.58 5.07 11.24
N TRP A 75 -19.69 4.24 10.69
CA TRP A 75 -20.05 2.96 10.12
C TRP A 75 -19.96 1.86 11.17
N ASP A 76 -21.08 1.19 11.44
CA ASP A 76 -21.07 -0.06 12.20
C ASP A 76 -20.27 -1.12 11.42
N PRO A 77 -19.26 -1.77 12.02
CA PRO A 77 -18.56 -2.89 11.39
C PRO A 77 -19.49 -3.98 10.86
N ALA A 78 -20.64 -4.20 11.52
CA ALA A 78 -21.65 -5.15 11.07
C ALA A 78 -22.35 -4.74 9.75
N SER A 79 -22.21 -3.48 9.31
CA SER A 79 -22.73 -3.00 8.02
C SER A 79 -21.84 -3.33 6.83
N LEU A 80 -20.64 -3.84 7.06
CA LEU A 80 -19.71 -4.23 6.00
C LEU A 80 -20.11 -5.58 5.38
N ASP A 81 -20.10 -5.63 4.06
CA ASP A 81 -20.36 -6.84 3.27
C ASP A 81 -19.09 -7.55 2.85
N LEU A 82 -17.98 -6.77 2.70
CA LEU A 82 -16.72 -7.25 2.17
C LEU A 82 -15.53 -6.59 2.90
N LEU A 83 -14.53 -7.40 3.23
CA LEU A 83 -13.22 -6.96 3.63
C LEU A 83 -12.18 -7.58 2.69
N VAL A 84 -11.39 -6.75 2.03
CA VAL A 84 -10.24 -7.18 1.23
C VAL A 84 -8.97 -6.69 1.91
N LEU A 85 -8.04 -7.59 2.19
CA LEU A 85 -6.70 -7.27 2.68
C LEU A 85 -5.67 -7.53 1.59
N VAL A 86 -4.84 -6.54 1.32
CA VAL A 86 -3.68 -6.68 0.42
C VAL A 86 -2.40 -6.58 1.23
N THR A 87 -1.64 -7.65 1.28
CA THR A 87 -0.35 -7.69 1.98
C THR A 87 0.54 -8.82 1.48
N GLN A 88 1.85 -8.62 1.54
CA GLN A 88 2.87 -9.67 1.38
C GLN A 88 3.45 -10.14 2.73
N THR A 89 3.08 -9.45 3.82
CA THR A 89 3.57 -9.72 5.18
C THR A 89 2.42 -10.18 6.08
N HIS A 90 1.89 -11.37 5.75
CA HIS A 90 0.80 -12.00 6.51
C HIS A 90 1.23 -12.33 7.94
N ASP A 91 0.29 -12.28 8.89
CA ASP A 91 0.55 -12.63 10.30
C ASP A 91 0.98 -14.09 10.44
N GLN A 92 0.41 -14.97 9.64
CA GLN A 92 0.60 -16.42 9.69
C GLN A 92 0.22 -17.08 8.36
N VAL A 93 0.61 -18.34 8.21
CA VAL A 93 0.33 -19.11 6.98
C VAL A 93 -1.17 -19.44 6.85
N LEU A 94 -1.83 -19.83 7.93
CA LEU A 94 -3.25 -20.19 8.00
C LEU A 94 -3.86 -19.86 9.36
N PRO A 95 -5.12 -19.36 9.41
CA PRO A 95 -5.92 -18.84 8.30
C PRO A 95 -5.33 -17.55 7.74
N GLY A 96 -5.85 -17.08 6.59
CA GLY A 96 -5.48 -15.77 6.04
C GLY A 96 -5.72 -14.64 7.03
N THR A 97 -4.91 -13.60 6.95
CA THR A 97 -4.93 -12.46 7.89
C THR A 97 -6.25 -11.69 7.86
N ALA A 98 -6.94 -11.63 6.71
CA ALA A 98 -8.26 -11.03 6.60
C ALA A 98 -9.30 -11.72 7.50
N SER A 99 -9.19 -13.04 7.70
CA SER A 99 -10.05 -13.80 8.64
C SER A 99 -9.83 -13.42 10.10
N LEU A 100 -8.58 -13.11 10.48
CA LEU A 100 -8.24 -12.60 11.81
C LEU A 100 -8.82 -11.20 12.02
N LEU A 101 -8.69 -10.34 11.01
CA LEU A 101 -9.24 -8.98 11.02
C LEU A 101 -10.78 -8.96 11.05
N HIS A 102 -11.43 -9.90 10.37
CA HIS A 102 -12.90 -10.06 10.46
C HIS A 102 -13.37 -10.19 11.91
N ARG A 103 -12.71 -11.06 12.70
CA ARG A 103 -13.02 -11.23 14.11
C ARG A 103 -12.64 -10.00 14.93
N ARG A 104 -11.43 -9.48 14.74
CA ARG A 104 -10.89 -8.34 15.50
C ARG A 104 -11.73 -7.07 15.32
N LEU A 105 -12.19 -6.82 14.09
CA LEU A 105 -13.04 -5.67 13.78
C LEU A 105 -14.51 -5.87 14.14
N GLY A 106 -14.94 -7.10 14.44
CA GLY A 106 -16.33 -7.40 14.79
C GLY A 106 -17.29 -7.39 13.60
N LEU A 107 -16.84 -7.85 12.42
CA LEU A 107 -17.70 -7.96 11.25
C LEU A 107 -18.80 -9.01 11.46
N ARG A 108 -19.93 -8.83 10.78
CA ARG A 108 -21.02 -9.83 10.79
C ARG A 108 -20.58 -11.14 10.10
N LYS A 109 -21.15 -12.28 10.52
CA LYS A 109 -20.81 -13.60 9.96
C LYS A 109 -21.04 -13.72 8.45
N GLY A 110 -21.90 -12.90 7.86
CA GLY A 110 -22.17 -12.89 6.43
C GLY A 110 -21.23 -11.99 5.61
N ALA A 111 -20.28 -11.29 6.24
CA ALA A 111 -19.30 -10.50 5.52
C ALA A 111 -18.26 -11.43 4.86
N ALA A 112 -18.01 -11.24 3.56
CA ALA A 112 -16.95 -11.94 2.86
C ALA A 112 -15.58 -11.34 3.19
N VAL A 113 -14.54 -12.20 3.25
CA VAL A 113 -13.16 -11.75 3.45
C VAL A 113 -12.23 -12.35 2.42
N LEU A 114 -11.25 -11.59 1.96
CA LEU A 114 -10.28 -12.00 0.95
C LEU A 114 -8.90 -11.44 1.26
N ASP A 115 -7.88 -12.29 1.20
CA ASP A 115 -6.47 -11.89 1.19
C ASP A 115 -5.93 -11.87 -0.25
N ILE A 116 -5.19 -10.82 -0.61
CA ILE A 116 -4.49 -10.68 -1.88
C ILE A 116 -3.01 -10.52 -1.60
N THR A 117 -2.19 -11.44 -2.10
CA THR A 117 -0.74 -11.37 -1.96
C THR A 117 -0.15 -10.53 -3.09
N HIS A 118 -0.14 -9.21 -2.90
CA HIS A 118 0.48 -8.24 -3.80
C HIS A 118 1.25 -7.18 -3.02
N GLY A 119 2.37 -6.72 -3.59
CA GLY A 119 3.17 -5.63 -3.02
C GLY A 119 2.83 -4.26 -3.63
N CYS A 120 3.80 -3.63 -4.26
CA CYS A 120 3.77 -2.24 -4.71
C CYS A 120 2.62 -1.86 -5.66
N SER A 121 2.11 -2.80 -6.47
CA SER A 121 0.92 -2.63 -7.32
C SER A 121 -0.38 -2.94 -6.57
N GLY A 122 -0.26 -3.49 -5.35
CA GLY A 122 -1.35 -4.11 -4.61
C GLY A 122 -2.52 -3.20 -4.32
N PHE A 123 -2.29 -1.90 -4.10
CA PHE A 123 -3.41 -0.98 -3.90
C PHE A 123 -4.35 -0.93 -5.11
N ILE A 124 -3.80 -0.88 -6.32
CA ILE A 124 -4.61 -0.81 -7.54
C ILE A 124 -5.36 -2.13 -7.79
N TYR A 125 -4.68 -3.28 -7.59
CA TYR A 125 -5.31 -4.59 -7.67
C TYR A 125 -6.39 -4.79 -6.60
N GLY A 126 -6.12 -4.34 -5.38
CA GLY A 126 -7.09 -4.37 -4.28
C GLY A 126 -8.31 -3.49 -4.55
N LEU A 127 -8.10 -2.27 -5.05
CA LEU A 127 -9.18 -1.34 -5.40
C LEU A 127 -10.06 -1.91 -6.52
N TRP A 128 -9.43 -2.45 -7.58
CA TRP A 128 -10.14 -3.12 -8.68
C TRP A 128 -10.96 -4.32 -8.18
N THR A 129 -10.35 -5.18 -7.35
CA THR A 129 -11.02 -6.36 -6.80
C THR A 129 -12.17 -5.97 -5.87
N ALA A 130 -11.92 -5.08 -4.91
CA ALA A 130 -12.93 -4.67 -3.93
C ALA A 130 -14.10 -3.94 -4.61
N ALA A 131 -13.84 -3.03 -5.55
CA ALA A 131 -14.88 -2.32 -6.30
C ALA A 131 -15.69 -3.30 -7.18
N GLY A 132 -15.02 -4.23 -7.87
CA GLY A 132 -15.68 -5.24 -8.71
C GLY A 132 -16.58 -6.18 -7.91
N LEU A 133 -16.09 -6.70 -6.79
CA LEU A 133 -16.86 -7.56 -5.91
C LEU A 133 -18.02 -6.80 -5.25
N LEU A 134 -17.78 -5.57 -4.79
CA LEU A 134 -18.82 -4.74 -4.20
C LEU A 134 -19.92 -4.42 -5.21
N ARG A 135 -19.56 -4.17 -6.46
CA ARG A 135 -20.52 -3.92 -7.54
C ARG A 135 -21.37 -5.15 -7.87
N ALA A 136 -20.80 -6.35 -7.75
CA ALA A 136 -21.51 -7.60 -7.98
C ALA A 136 -22.46 -7.97 -6.84
N ALA A 137 -22.02 -7.76 -5.57
CA ALA A 137 -22.81 -8.13 -4.40
C ALA A 137 -22.33 -7.35 -3.16
N GLY A 138 -23.23 -6.60 -2.55
CA GLY A 138 -22.93 -5.85 -1.32
C GLY A 138 -23.08 -4.36 -1.48
N ARG A 139 -23.00 -3.63 -0.38
CA ARG A 139 -23.17 -2.17 -0.33
C ARG A 139 -21.95 -1.45 0.19
N ARG A 140 -21.24 -2.03 1.16
CA ARG A 140 -20.06 -1.44 1.81
C ARG A 140 -18.90 -2.41 1.86
N ALA A 141 -17.74 -1.94 1.46
CA ALA A 141 -16.49 -2.71 1.54
C ALA A 141 -15.42 -1.92 2.27
N LEU A 142 -14.55 -2.66 2.95
CA LEU A 142 -13.34 -2.16 3.54
C LEU A 142 -12.14 -2.76 2.79
N LEU A 143 -11.37 -1.93 2.11
CA LEU A 143 -10.10 -2.31 1.51
C LEU A 143 -8.99 -1.92 2.49
N LEU A 144 -8.26 -2.91 2.96
CA LEU A 144 -7.07 -2.75 3.79
C LEU A 144 -5.84 -3.08 2.95
N VAL A 145 -4.83 -2.25 3.03
CA VAL A 145 -3.54 -2.51 2.37
C VAL A 145 -2.41 -2.18 3.33
N GLY A 146 -1.35 -2.97 3.32
CA GLY A 146 -0.23 -2.71 4.20
C GLY A 146 0.86 -3.76 4.11
N ASP A 147 2.06 -3.36 4.49
CA ASP A 147 3.21 -4.25 4.61
C ASP A 147 4.13 -3.82 5.76
N THR A 148 4.73 -4.80 6.42
CA THR A 148 5.85 -4.62 7.36
C THR A 148 7.12 -5.14 6.70
N THR A 149 7.48 -4.49 5.58
CA THR A 149 8.57 -4.92 4.69
C THR A 149 9.93 -4.87 5.40
N SER A 150 10.10 -4.02 6.42
CA SER A 150 11.31 -3.96 7.24
C SER A 150 11.72 -5.33 7.81
N ARG A 151 10.76 -6.24 8.03
CA ARG A 151 11.00 -7.60 8.53
C ARG A 151 11.56 -8.57 7.48
N LEU A 152 11.39 -8.26 6.21
CA LEU A 152 11.91 -9.04 5.10
C LEU A 152 13.28 -8.55 4.63
N VAL A 153 13.61 -7.30 4.97
CA VAL A 153 14.87 -6.68 4.56
C VAL A 153 16.02 -7.16 5.44
N ASP A 154 17.16 -7.47 4.82
CA ASP A 154 18.39 -7.66 5.57
C ASP A 154 18.87 -6.29 6.09
N PRO A 155 19.00 -6.10 7.43
CA PRO A 155 19.42 -4.81 7.96
C PRO A 155 20.83 -4.38 7.50
N ASP A 156 21.68 -5.32 7.08
CA ASP A 156 23.03 -5.04 6.59
C ASP A 156 23.12 -4.79 5.09
N ASP A 157 22.01 -4.95 4.35
CA ASP A 157 21.94 -4.62 2.93
C ASP A 157 21.84 -3.11 2.71
N ARG A 158 22.97 -2.51 2.32
CA ARG A 158 23.08 -1.05 2.08
C ARG A 158 22.21 -0.52 0.95
N ALA A 159 21.80 -1.38 0.03
CA ALA A 159 21.00 -1.00 -1.13
C ALA A 159 19.50 -1.03 -0.83
N VAL A 160 19.05 -1.97 -0.02
CA VAL A 160 17.63 -2.25 0.22
C VAL A 160 17.17 -1.75 1.58
N ALA A 161 17.99 -1.92 2.64
CA ALA A 161 17.62 -1.54 4.00
C ALA A 161 17.16 -0.09 4.15
N PRO A 162 17.80 0.91 3.52
CA PRO A 162 17.38 2.30 3.67
C PRO A 162 16.08 2.69 2.96
N LEU A 163 15.51 1.81 2.15
CA LEU A 163 14.37 2.15 1.27
C LEU A 163 13.02 1.89 1.92
N PHE A 164 12.86 0.69 2.51
CA PHE A 164 11.53 0.20 2.89
C PHE A 164 11.14 0.63 4.31
N GLY A 165 9.95 1.22 4.40
CA GLY A 165 9.26 1.48 5.65
C GLY A 165 8.00 0.62 5.79
N ASP A 166 7.42 0.63 6.97
CA ASP A 166 6.23 -0.11 7.34
C ASP A 166 5.03 0.82 7.41
N GLY A 167 3.88 0.33 6.97
CA GLY A 167 2.66 1.10 7.03
C GLY A 167 1.46 0.32 6.51
N ALA A 168 0.29 0.81 6.84
CA ALA A 168 -0.97 0.30 6.32
C ALA A 168 -1.95 1.44 6.05
N ALA A 169 -3.01 1.13 5.33
CA ALA A 169 -4.13 2.05 5.14
C ALA A 169 -5.45 1.29 5.03
N ALA A 170 -6.53 1.97 5.41
CA ALA A 170 -7.90 1.54 5.22
C ALA A 170 -8.60 2.50 4.26
N VAL A 171 -9.34 1.94 3.30
CA VAL A 171 -10.15 2.68 2.34
C VAL A 171 -11.58 2.14 2.41
N ALA A 172 -12.54 3.02 2.68
CA ALA A 172 -13.95 2.71 2.71
C ALA A 172 -14.56 2.89 1.32
N LEU A 173 -15.16 1.84 0.78
CA LEU A 173 -15.87 1.84 -0.49
C LEU A 173 -17.36 1.64 -0.24
N GLU A 174 -18.19 2.39 -0.98
CA GLU A 174 -19.64 2.25 -0.92
C GLU A 174 -20.23 2.25 -2.33
N GLN A 175 -21.30 1.46 -2.53
CA GLN A 175 -22.09 1.58 -3.74
C GLN A 175 -22.82 2.93 -3.78
N ASP A 176 -22.68 3.61 -4.90
CA ASP A 176 -23.35 4.88 -5.17
C ASP A 176 -23.57 4.99 -6.69
N GLU A 177 -24.82 4.87 -7.11
CA GLU A 177 -25.19 4.87 -8.54
C GLU A 177 -24.83 6.18 -9.28
N PHE A 178 -24.61 7.26 -8.52
CA PHE A 178 -24.23 8.57 -9.06
C PHE A 178 -22.70 8.77 -9.07
N ALA A 179 -21.93 7.81 -8.55
CA ALA A 179 -20.47 7.91 -8.52
C ALA A 179 -19.89 7.90 -9.95
N ALA A 180 -18.89 8.75 -10.16
CA ALA A 180 -18.12 8.72 -11.40
C ALA A 180 -17.41 7.34 -11.53
N PRO A 181 -17.32 6.81 -12.77
CA PRO A 181 -16.64 5.53 -13.00
C PRO A 181 -15.20 5.53 -12.53
N ILE A 182 -14.72 4.39 -12.07
CA ILE A 182 -13.30 4.13 -11.84
C ILE A 182 -12.76 3.39 -13.07
N ALA A 183 -11.85 4.00 -13.81
CA ALA A 183 -11.20 3.37 -14.95
C ALA A 183 -9.90 2.69 -14.51
N PHE A 184 -9.61 1.50 -15.03
CA PHE A 184 -8.45 0.68 -14.67
C PHE A 184 -7.70 0.19 -15.89
N ASP A 185 -6.40 0.01 -15.74
CA ASP A 185 -5.55 -0.85 -16.56
C ASP A 185 -4.64 -1.66 -15.64
N LEU A 186 -4.54 -2.97 -15.87
CA LEU A 186 -3.79 -3.91 -15.05
C LEU A 186 -2.96 -4.86 -15.92
N GLY A 187 -1.78 -5.21 -15.47
CA GLY A 187 -0.91 -6.15 -16.17
C GLY A 187 0.10 -6.84 -15.25
N SER A 188 0.59 -7.99 -15.70
CA SER A 188 1.63 -8.76 -15.04
C SER A 188 2.56 -9.43 -16.04
N ASP A 189 3.83 -9.57 -15.66
CA ASP A 189 4.85 -10.30 -16.41
C ASP A 189 5.69 -11.14 -15.44
N GLY A 190 5.44 -12.45 -15.43
CA GLY A 190 6.14 -13.40 -14.55
C GLY A 190 7.64 -13.50 -14.80
N ALA A 191 8.16 -13.03 -15.94
CA ALA A 191 9.60 -12.97 -16.19
C ALA A 191 10.34 -12.05 -15.20
N GLY A 192 9.63 -11.15 -14.54
CA GLY A 192 10.16 -10.27 -13.50
C GLY A 192 10.42 -10.91 -12.13
N ALA A 193 9.87 -12.10 -11.88
CA ALA A 193 9.93 -12.72 -10.56
C ALA A 193 11.35 -12.85 -9.95
N PRO A 194 12.43 -13.16 -10.70
CA PRO A 194 13.75 -13.28 -10.11
C PRO A 194 14.38 -11.96 -9.66
N TYR A 195 13.89 -10.81 -10.13
CA TYR A 195 14.55 -9.53 -9.91
C TYR A 195 14.03 -8.77 -8.68
N LEU A 196 12.90 -9.20 -8.12
CA LEU A 196 12.36 -8.65 -6.87
C LEU A 196 11.58 -9.77 -6.17
N ALA A 197 12.23 -10.41 -5.20
CA ALA A 197 11.74 -11.64 -4.61
C ALA A 197 12.17 -11.82 -3.15
N ALA A 198 11.40 -12.61 -2.39
CA ALA A 198 11.80 -13.20 -1.13
C ALA A 198 11.59 -14.72 -1.24
N GLU A 199 12.57 -15.44 -1.77
CA GLU A 199 12.44 -16.85 -2.15
C GLU A 199 12.42 -17.83 -0.98
N SER A 200 12.95 -17.42 0.17
CA SER A 200 13.05 -18.25 1.37
C SER A 200 11.92 -17.97 2.37
N GLY A 201 11.75 -18.87 3.34
CA GLY A 201 10.72 -18.72 4.39
C GLY A 201 9.33 -19.20 4.02
N ALA A 202 9.11 -19.67 2.76
CA ALA A 202 7.86 -20.25 2.29
C ALA A 202 7.99 -21.75 1.98
N MET A 203 6.93 -22.38 1.46
CA MET A 203 6.86 -23.84 1.27
C MET A 203 7.96 -24.45 0.41
N ARG A 204 8.48 -23.71 -0.59
CA ARG A 204 9.54 -24.22 -1.46
C ARG A 204 10.91 -24.26 -0.76
N HIS A 205 11.15 -23.34 0.16
CA HIS A 205 12.40 -23.22 0.90
C HIS A 205 12.12 -22.97 2.40
N PRO A 206 11.51 -23.94 3.09
CA PRO A 206 11.18 -23.82 4.51
C PRO A 206 12.47 -23.80 5.36
N GLY A 207 12.40 -23.21 6.55
CA GLY A 207 13.50 -23.18 7.50
C GLY A 207 14.59 -22.15 7.25
N ARG A 208 14.49 -21.34 6.22
CA ARG A 208 15.33 -20.16 5.99
C ARG A 208 14.53 -18.89 6.22
N PRO A 209 15.09 -17.85 6.85
CA PRO A 209 14.40 -16.57 7.00
C PRO A 209 14.13 -15.97 5.61
N ALA A 210 12.94 -15.40 5.44
CA ALA A 210 12.63 -14.63 4.23
C ALA A 210 13.56 -13.41 4.17
N ARG A 211 14.18 -13.19 3.00
CA ARG A 211 15.02 -12.03 2.72
C ARG A 211 14.66 -11.47 1.38
N LEU A 212 14.40 -10.18 1.35
CA LEU A 212 14.06 -9.46 0.13
C LEU A 212 15.31 -9.21 -0.70
N PHE A 213 15.33 -9.75 -1.90
CA PHE A 213 16.29 -9.42 -2.96
C PHE A 213 15.66 -8.43 -3.93
N MET A 214 16.41 -7.42 -4.36
CA MET A 214 15.99 -6.45 -5.36
C MET A 214 17.12 -6.05 -6.30
N ASP A 215 16.94 -6.31 -7.60
CA ASP A 215 17.73 -5.69 -8.66
C ASP A 215 17.11 -4.35 -9.06
N GLY A 216 17.62 -3.26 -8.48
CA GLY A 216 17.10 -1.92 -8.73
C GLY A 216 17.15 -1.48 -10.19
N THR A 217 18.13 -1.97 -10.97
CA THR A 217 18.28 -1.66 -12.41
C THR A 217 17.14 -2.28 -13.21
N GLN A 218 16.82 -3.55 -12.94
CA GLN A 218 15.73 -4.26 -13.61
C GLN A 218 14.37 -3.68 -13.21
N VAL A 219 14.19 -3.35 -11.91
CA VAL A 219 12.98 -2.64 -11.43
C VAL A 219 12.80 -1.32 -12.17
N PHE A 220 13.85 -0.52 -12.32
CA PHE A 220 13.78 0.76 -13.00
C PHE A 220 13.47 0.59 -14.50
N ALA A 221 14.16 -0.31 -15.20
CA ALA A 221 13.95 -0.59 -16.62
C ALA A 221 12.50 -1.05 -16.90
N PHE A 222 12.01 -2.00 -16.12
CA PHE A 222 10.62 -2.47 -16.17
C PHE A 222 9.63 -1.32 -16.00
N THR A 223 9.83 -0.51 -14.97
CA THR A 223 8.94 0.61 -14.63
C THR A 223 8.82 1.60 -15.80
N LEU A 224 9.94 1.96 -16.43
CA LEU A 224 9.94 2.87 -17.57
C LEU A 224 9.32 2.30 -18.84
N ARG A 225 9.29 0.96 -18.96
CA ARG A 225 8.71 0.27 -20.12
C ARG A 225 7.19 0.15 -19.98
N GLU A 226 6.69 -0.30 -18.83
CA GLU A 226 5.28 -0.68 -18.67
C GLU A 226 4.38 0.42 -18.14
N VAL A 227 4.83 1.18 -17.12
CA VAL A 227 3.98 2.18 -16.44
C VAL A 227 3.41 3.24 -17.37
N PRO A 228 4.17 3.82 -18.34
CA PRO A 228 3.61 4.82 -19.24
C PRO A 228 2.49 4.29 -20.12
N GLY A 229 2.55 3.03 -20.53
CA GLY A 229 1.49 2.36 -21.29
C GLY A 229 0.21 2.21 -20.47
N SER A 230 0.36 1.70 -19.24
CA SER A 230 -0.76 1.49 -18.32
C SER A 230 -1.45 2.81 -17.94
N VAL A 231 -0.68 3.86 -17.65
CA VAL A 231 -1.20 5.19 -17.34
C VAL A 231 -2.03 5.75 -18.49
N ARG A 232 -1.54 5.66 -19.73
CA ARG A 232 -2.29 6.10 -20.91
C ARG A 232 -3.57 5.31 -21.09
N ALA A 233 -3.51 3.98 -20.95
CA ALA A 233 -4.70 3.13 -21.07
C ALA A 233 -5.79 3.47 -20.04
N ALA A 234 -5.39 3.77 -18.79
CA ALA A 234 -6.33 4.20 -17.74
C ALA A 234 -6.94 5.59 -18.06
N LEU A 235 -6.15 6.53 -18.58
CA LEU A 235 -6.65 7.84 -19.02
C LEU A 235 -7.64 7.69 -20.20
N ASP A 236 -7.29 6.90 -21.21
CA ASP A 236 -8.14 6.63 -22.37
C ASP A 236 -9.47 5.99 -21.92
N ALA A 237 -9.40 5.00 -21.03
CA ALA A 237 -10.60 4.37 -20.47
C ALA A 237 -11.46 5.36 -19.67
N ALA A 238 -10.87 6.36 -19.03
CA ALA A 238 -11.59 7.41 -18.31
C ALA A 238 -12.12 8.53 -19.24
N GLY A 239 -11.62 8.63 -20.46
CA GLY A 239 -11.86 9.76 -21.37
C GLY A 239 -11.18 11.05 -20.87
N TRP A 240 -10.00 10.92 -20.22
CA TRP A 240 -9.28 12.05 -19.63
C TRP A 240 -7.96 12.30 -20.38
N THR A 241 -7.49 13.55 -20.30
CA THR A 241 -6.12 13.91 -20.67
C THR A 241 -5.29 14.14 -19.39
N MET A 242 -3.97 14.10 -19.50
CA MET A 242 -3.08 14.34 -18.38
C MET A 242 -3.26 15.74 -17.77
N GLU A 243 -3.60 16.74 -18.60
CA GLU A 243 -3.87 18.11 -18.17
C GLU A 243 -5.13 18.22 -17.30
N SER A 244 -6.07 17.28 -17.47
CA SER A 244 -7.32 17.24 -16.69
C SER A 244 -7.17 16.57 -15.34
N VAL A 245 -6.02 15.90 -15.07
CA VAL A 245 -5.72 15.24 -13.81
C VAL A 245 -5.26 16.26 -12.78
N ASP A 246 -5.87 16.28 -11.61
CA ASP A 246 -5.45 17.15 -10.51
C ASP A 246 -4.17 16.66 -9.84
N HIS A 247 -4.07 15.34 -9.60
CA HIS A 247 -2.90 14.75 -8.98
C HIS A 247 -2.54 13.40 -9.61
N LEU A 248 -1.26 13.24 -9.95
CA LEU A 248 -0.64 11.97 -10.31
C LEU A 248 0.02 11.39 -9.06
N VAL A 249 -0.48 10.26 -8.58
CA VAL A 249 0.04 9.57 -7.40
C VAL A 249 0.57 8.21 -7.81
N LEU A 250 1.89 8.14 -7.95
CA LEU A 250 2.60 6.91 -8.26
C LEU A 250 2.93 6.15 -6.97
N HIS A 251 3.13 4.84 -7.07
CA HIS A 251 3.80 4.09 -6.01
C HIS A 251 5.05 4.84 -5.53
N GLN A 252 5.18 5.03 -4.23
CA GLN A 252 6.23 5.82 -3.60
C GLN A 252 7.52 5.01 -3.45
N ALA A 253 8.12 4.58 -4.57
CA ALA A 253 9.33 3.76 -4.59
C ALA A 253 10.57 4.54 -4.12
N ASN A 254 10.84 5.66 -4.77
CA ASN A 254 11.82 6.70 -4.42
C ASN A 254 11.51 7.98 -5.18
N ALA A 255 11.97 9.12 -4.67
CA ALA A 255 11.64 10.43 -5.23
C ALA A 255 12.19 10.64 -6.65
N GLN A 256 13.37 10.09 -6.97
CA GLN A 256 13.96 10.20 -8.30
C GLN A 256 13.12 9.50 -9.35
N MET A 257 12.69 8.26 -9.08
CA MET A 257 11.83 7.48 -9.99
C MET A 257 10.47 8.18 -10.19
N ILE A 258 9.86 8.67 -9.13
CA ILE A 258 8.57 9.38 -9.19
C ILE A 258 8.67 10.62 -10.08
N ARG A 259 9.69 11.46 -9.86
CA ARG A 259 9.91 12.67 -10.65
C ARG A 259 10.17 12.35 -12.13
N HIS A 260 11.02 11.34 -12.38
CA HIS A 260 11.34 10.92 -13.75
C HIS A 260 10.10 10.42 -14.51
N LEU A 261 9.29 9.57 -13.86
CA LEU A 261 8.03 9.11 -14.44
C LEU A 261 7.04 10.25 -14.64
N GLY A 262 6.89 11.16 -13.68
CA GLY A 262 6.01 12.32 -13.82
C GLY A 262 6.38 13.17 -15.04
N GLN A 263 7.67 13.43 -15.25
CA GLN A 263 8.18 14.13 -16.43
C GLN A 263 7.92 13.35 -17.73
N LYS A 264 8.23 12.05 -17.74
CA LYS A 264 8.01 11.18 -18.91
C LYS A 264 6.53 11.07 -19.30
N LEU A 265 5.65 11.14 -18.33
CA LEU A 265 4.18 11.12 -18.53
C LEU A 265 3.60 12.48 -18.94
N GLY A 266 4.40 13.54 -18.93
CA GLY A 266 3.93 14.89 -19.23
C GLY A 266 3.02 15.48 -18.15
N ALA A 267 3.17 15.02 -16.89
CA ALA A 267 2.37 15.56 -15.81
C ALA A 267 2.68 17.05 -15.59
N PRO A 268 1.67 17.93 -15.49
CA PRO A 268 1.89 19.34 -15.22
C PRO A 268 2.68 19.55 -13.92
N ALA A 269 3.45 20.64 -13.89
CA ALA A 269 4.28 20.98 -12.74
C ALA A 269 3.45 21.03 -11.45
N GLY A 270 3.97 20.43 -10.37
CA GLY A 270 3.32 20.38 -9.06
C GLY A 270 2.20 19.34 -8.91
N ARG A 271 1.82 18.60 -9.97
CA ARG A 271 0.74 17.59 -9.87
C ARG A 271 1.25 16.18 -9.54
N THR A 272 2.55 15.91 -9.70
CA THR A 272 3.14 14.63 -9.28
C THR A 272 3.44 14.66 -7.79
N VAL A 273 2.79 13.76 -7.04
CA VAL A 273 2.90 13.70 -5.58
C VAL A 273 4.13 12.90 -5.15
N VAL A 274 4.94 13.48 -4.26
CA VAL A 274 6.08 12.82 -3.60
C VAL A 274 5.86 12.92 -2.09
N ALA A 275 5.64 11.80 -1.41
CA ALA A 275 5.19 11.77 -0.01
C ALA A 275 5.93 10.70 0.83
N LEU A 276 7.13 10.29 0.42
CA LEU A 276 7.87 9.18 1.05
C LEU A 276 8.96 9.62 2.03
N ARG A 277 9.19 10.93 2.16
CA ARG A 277 10.32 11.50 2.91
C ARG A 277 10.44 10.98 4.35
N GLU A 278 9.31 10.87 5.04
CA GLU A 278 9.22 10.54 6.47
C GLU A 278 8.63 9.15 6.75
N VAL A 279 8.34 8.40 5.71
CA VAL A 279 7.74 7.06 5.87
C VAL A 279 8.49 5.97 5.12
N GLY A 280 9.31 6.32 4.13
CA GLY A 280 9.98 5.40 3.22
C GLY A 280 9.03 4.78 2.18
N ASN A 281 9.49 3.72 1.53
CA ASN A 281 8.68 2.92 0.63
C ASN A 281 7.85 1.92 1.43
N THR A 282 6.57 2.18 1.59
CA THR A 282 5.62 1.35 2.35
C THR A 282 4.87 0.33 1.47
N SER A 283 5.49 -0.10 0.36
CA SER A 283 4.96 -1.15 -0.53
C SER A 283 3.51 -0.88 -0.97
N SER A 284 2.57 -1.80 -0.67
CA SER A 284 1.16 -1.70 -1.04
C SER A 284 0.44 -0.48 -0.43
N ALA A 285 0.86 -0.02 0.74
CA ALA A 285 0.26 1.14 1.41
C ALA A 285 0.75 2.49 0.87
N SER A 286 1.74 2.54 -0.01
CA SER A 286 2.43 3.78 -0.39
C SER A 286 1.53 4.81 -1.08
N ILE A 287 0.62 4.38 -1.93
CA ILE A 287 -0.36 5.28 -2.59
C ILE A 287 -1.38 5.80 -1.56
N PRO A 288 -2.13 4.96 -0.82
CA PRO A 288 -3.12 5.48 0.11
C PRO A 288 -2.51 6.27 1.26
N LEU A 289 -1.27 6.00 1.70
CA LEU A 289 -0.56 6.85 2.66
C LEU A 289 -0.22 8.22 2.06
N ALA A 290 0.15 8.30 0.77
CA ALA A 290 0.34 9.58 0.09
C ALA A 290 -0.98 10.37 -0.01
N LEU A 291 -2.11 9.68 -0.26
CA LEU A 291 -3.44 10.30 -0.25
C LEU A 291 -3.82 10.80 1.14
N ALA A 292 -3.66 9.96 2.18
CA ALA A 292 -4.04 10.26 3.56
C ALA A 292 -3.09 11.24 4.28
N GLY A 293 -1.89 11.42 3.75
CA GLY A 293 -0.91 12.40 4.23
C GLY A 293 -0.94 13.68 3.40
N ALA A 294 -0.22 13.67 2.27
CA ALA A 294 0.03 14.87 1.46
C ALA A 294 -1.25 15.47 0.84
N LEU A 295 -2.24 14.65 0.48
CA LEU A 295 -3.45 15.12 -0.18
C LEU A 295 -4.68 15.24 0.74
N ALA A 296 -4.59 14.86 2.00
CA ALA A 296 -5.71 14.90 2.93
C ALA A 296 -6.43 16.27 2.99
N PRO A 297 -5.74 17.42 3.09
CA PRO A 297 -6.42 18.72 3.12
C PRO A 297 -7.25 18.99 1.86
N SER A 298 -6.74 18.57 0.69
CA SER A 298 -7.42 18.75 -0.59
C SER A 298 -8.61 17.80 -0.75
N LEU A 299 -8.44 16.52 -0.35
CA LEU A 299 -9.46 15.48 -0.51
C LEU A 299 -10.60 15.61 0.49
N ASN A 300 -10.37 16.22 1.67
CA ASN A 300 -11.43 16.50 2.64
C ASN A 300 -12.32 17.68 2.22
N THR A 301 -11.84 18.55 1.33
CA THR A 301 -12.53 19.79 0.99
C THR A 301 -13.14 19.82 -0.41
N ALA A 302 -12.61 19.04 -1.34
CA ALA A 302 -13.08 19.08 -2.73
C ALA A 302 -12.87 17.75 -3.45
N SER A 303 -13.66 17.52 -4.49
CA SER A 303 -13.45 16.42 -5.43
C SER A 303 -12.20 16.68 -6.28
N ARG A 304 -11.41 15.63 -6.50
CA ARG A 304 -10.18 15.64 -7.31
C ARG A 304 -10.16 14.50 -8.30
N ARG A 305 -9.70 14.77 -9.51
CA ARG A 305 -9.38 13.77 -10.51
C ARG A 305 -8.00 13.22 -10.23
N LEU A 306 -7.94 12.00 -9.74
CA LEU A 306 -6.71 11.31 -9.39
C LEU A 306 -6.34 10.29 -10.47
N LEU A 307 -5.06 10.27 -10.82
CA LEU A 307 -4.45 9.22 -11.60
C LEU A 307 -3.44 8.49 -10.71
N LEU A 308 -3.76 7.26 -10.39
CA LEU A 308 -2.97 6.41 -9.50
C LEU A 308 -2.24 5.35 -10.31
N SER A 309 -0.99 5.02 -9.97
CA SER A 309 -0.28 3.91 -10.59
C SER A 309 0.65 3.21 -9.62
N GLY A 310 0.38 1.91 -9.41
CA GLY A 310 1.20 0.99 -8.61
C GLY A 310 1.97 0.03 -9.52
N PHE A 311 3.22 -0.28 -9.17
CA PHE A 311 4.08 -1.16 -9.97
C PHE A 311 5.21 -1.73 -9.12
N GLY A 312 5.61 -2.97 -9.41
CA GLY A 312 6.71 -3.62 -8.69
C GLY A 312 6.75 -5.13 -8.86
N VAL A 313 6.87 -5.80 -7.72
CA VAL A 313 7.07 -7.26 -7.64
C VAL A 313 6.11 -8.03 -8.53
N GLY A 314 6.67 -9.03 -9.24
CA GLY A 314 5.87 -9.91 -10.09
C GLY A 314 6.50 -10.22 -11.45
N TRP A 315 6.82 -9.33 -12.46
CA TRP A 315 6.36 -7.93 -12.39
C TRP A 315 4.85 -7.82 -12.34
N SER A 316 4.37 -6.80 -11.68
CA SER A 316 2.97 -6.43 -11.75
C SER A 316 2.82 -4.91 -11.77
N TRP A 317 1.80 -4.41 -12.46
CA TRP A 317 1.48 -2.99 -12.52
C TRP A 317 -0.03 -2.80 -12.64
N GLY A 318 -0.47 -1.63 -12.26
CA GLY A 318 -1.85 -1.21 -12.46
C GLY A 318 -1.96 0.29 -12.36
N SER A 319 -2.87 0.86 -13.15
CA SER A 319 -3.23 2.27 -13.09
C SER A 319 -4.73 2.42 -12.91
N ALA A 320 -5.15 3.46 -12.18
CA ALA A 320 -6.56 3.78 -11.97
C ALA A 320 -6.77 5.29 -12.13
N ALA A 321 -7.80 5.67 -12.90
CA ALA A 321 -8.28 7.04 -13.00
C ALA A 321 -9.66 7.14 -12.32
N LEU A 322 -9.78 7.98 -11.30
CA LEU A 322 -11.00 8.09 -10.50
C LEU A 322 -11.17 9.49 -9.90
N VAL A 323 -12.41 9.83 -9.58
CA VAL A 323 -12.74 11.04 -8.82
C VAL A 323 -12.85 10.69 -7.34
N VAL A 324 -12.13 11.42 -6.48
CA VAL A 324 -12.14 11.20 -5.04
C VAL A 324 -12.42 12.52 -4.31
N GLY A 325 -13.25 12.46 -3.28
CA GLY A 325 -13.59 13.60 -2.42
C GLY A 325 -14.84 14.38 -2.87
N PRO A 326 -15.29 15.35 -2.06
CA PRO A 326 -14.80 15.56 -0.71
C PRO A 326 -15.03 14.33 0.17
N LEU A 327 -14.00 13.92 0.91
CA LEU A 327 -14.06 12.76 1.79
C LEU A 327 -14.57 13.18 3.17
N ALA A 328 -15.37 12.32 3.80
CA ALA A 328 -15.78 12.51 5.18
C ALA A 328 -14.60 12.39 6.17
N LEU A 329 -13.61 11.59 5.81
CA LEU A 329 -12.37 11.44 6.57
C LEU A 329 -11.21 11.07 5.65
N CYS A 330 -10.12 11.85 5.71
CA CYS A 330 -8.84 11.52 5.09
C CYS A 330 -7.73 12.03 6.01
N GLU A 331 -6.99 11.10 6.62
CA GLU A 331 -5.91 11.42 7.56
C GLU A 331 -4.93 10.26 7.74
N THR A 332 -3.80 10.52 8.40
CA THR A 332 -2.84 9.49 8.83
C THR A 332 -2.73 9.50 10.35
N VAL A 333 -2.79 8.31 10.96
CA VAL A 333 -2.61 8.08 12.39
C VAL A 333 -1.29 7.36 12.68
N VAL A 334 -0.79 7.51 13.90
CA VAL A 334 0.40 6.82 14.38
C VAL A 334 0.00 5.76 15.39
N LEU A 335 0.43 4.51 15.17
CA LEU A 335 0.20 3.42 16.12
C LEU A 335 1.42 3.31 17.07
N PRO A 336 1.23 3.51 18.38
CA PRO A 336 2.28 3.32 19.37
C PRO A 336 2.84 1.90 19.36
N GLY A 337 4.15 1.76 19.61
CA GLY A 337 4.76 0.46 19.83
C GLY A 337 4.13 -0.22 21.06
N ARG A 338 3.61 -1.44 20.90
CA ARG A 338 3.21 -2.22 22.08
C ARG A 338 4.49 -2.57 22.86
N LYS A 339 4.55 -2.26 24.17
CA LYS A 339 5.52 -2.91 25.03
C LYS A 339 5.18 -4.40 25.01
N CYS A 340 6.06 -5.22 24.43
CA CYS A 340 5.92 -6.66 24.48
C CYS A 340 5.77 -7.04 25.98
N PRO A 341 4.70 -7.73 26.42
CA PRO A 341 4.74 -8.37 27.72
C PRO A 341 5.95 -9.31 27.67
N ALA A 342 6.84 -9.24 28.65
CA ALA A 342 7.95 -10.18 28.76
C ALA A 342 7.41 -11.58 28.49
N GLU A 343 8.07 -12.33 27.57
CA GLU A 343 7.69 -13.70 27.19
C GLU A 343 7.31 -14.48 28.46
N THR A 344 6.03 -14.68 28.66
CA THR A 344 5.59 -15.71 29.61
C THR A 344 6.03 -17.01 28.96
N ALA A 345 6.99 -17.65 29.59
CA ALA A 345 7.55 -18.95 29.19
C ALA A 345 6.42 -19.86 28.69
N ALA A 346 6.58 -20.40 27.49
CA ALA A 346 5.64 -21.36 26.93
C ALA A 346 5.43 -22.48 27.96
N PRO A 347 4.18 -22.92 28.23
CA PRO A 347 3.96 -24.06 29.10
C PRO A 347 4.72 -25.26 28.52
N ALA A 348 5.53 -25.89 29.36
CA ALA A 348 6.26 -27.10 29.00
C ALA A 348 5.30 -28.13 28.43
N SER A 349 5.65 -28.69 27.27
CA SER A 349 4.90 -29.76 26.64
C SER A 349 4.75 -30.91 27.64
N PRO A 350 3.54 -31.50 27.80
CA PRO A 350 3.43 -32.67 28.67
C PRO A 350 4.23 -33.81 28.06
N THR A 351 5.23 -34.27 28.80
CA THR A 351 5.94 -35.54 28.51
C THR A 351 4.96 -36.69 28.70
N SER A 352 4.65 -37.37 27.62
CA SER A 352 4.01 -38.69 27.63
C SER A 352 5.02 -39.78 27.43
#